data_646966e2f18e7ef1ed5a55d57b80080f
#
_entry.id   646966e2f18e7ef1ed5a55d57b80080f
#
_cell.length_a   1.000
_cell.length_b   1.000
_cell.length_c   1.000
_cell.angle_alpha   90.00
_cell.angle_beta   90.00
_cell.angle_gamma   90.00
#
_symmetry.space_group_name_H-M   'P 1'
#
loop_
_entity.id
_entity.type
_entity.pdbx_description
1 polymer ?
#
loop_
_entity_poly.entity_id
_entity_poly.type
_entity_poly.pdbx_seq_one_letter_code
_entity_poly.pdbx_strand_id
1 'polypeptide(L)'
;DPELSRGLGDVYKRQTETHASWSVNRNIPEIPSPLLHDGIIYLIRAGGVLAATDAQNGEVIYRNRISSLGGQCTASPVYANGHLYLVASHGVISVVATGRQFREIHSYDLGEESETTPAIDRNSIYIRTQKHLISFRKSK
;
A
#
# COMPACT_ATOMS: atom_id res chain seq x y z
N ASP A 1 -27.24 4.95 -3.48
CA ASP A 1 -28.39 4.31 -4.14
C ASP A 1 -28.71 2.99 -3.47
N PRO A 2 -29.86 2.89 -2.75
CA PRO A 2 -30.23 1.64 -2.06
C PRO A 2 -30.35 0.45 -3.02
N GLU A 3 -30.85 0.68 -4.23
CA GLU A 3 -30.98 -0.37 -5.22
C GLU A 3 -29.62 -0.81 -5.75
N LEU A 4 -28.74 0.13 -6.02
CA LEU A 4 -27.38 -0.17 -6.41
C LEU A 4 -26.65 -0.90 -5.30
N SER A 5 -26.79 -0.46 -4.07
CA SER A 5 -26.18 -1.09 -2.91
C SER A 5 -26.68 -2.53 -2.74
N ARG A 6 -27.97 -2.74 -2.88
CA ARG A 6 -28.57 -4.06 -2.79
C ARG A 6 -28.14 -4.95 -3.95
N GLY A 7 -28.14 -4.40 -5.17
CA GLY A 7 -27.68 -5.11 -6.35
C GLY A 7 -26.21 -5.47 -6.25
N LEU A 8 -25.39 -4.57 -5.75
CA LEU A 8 -23.98 -4.84 -5.51
C LEU A 8 -23.78 -5.91 -4.44
N GLY A 9 -24.60 -5.92 -3.40
CA GLY A 9 -24.55 -6.96 -2.38
C GLY A 9 -24.79 -8.34 -2.95
N ASP A 10 -25.85 -8.47 -3.76
CA ASP A 10 -26.20 -9.75 -4.39
C ASP A 10 -25.15 -10.17 -5.41
N VAL A 11 -24.70 -9.24 -6.26
CA VAL A 11 -23.65 -9.49 -7.25
C VAL A 11 -22.34 -9.86 -6.56
N TYR A 12 -22.00 -9.16 -5.53
CA TYR A 12 -20.77 -9.42 -4.77
C TYR A 12 -20.80 -10.81 -4.13
N LYS A 13 -21.93 -11.17 -3.52
CA LYS A 13 -22.10 -12.49 -2.92
C LYS A 13 -21.99 -13.59 -3.96
N ARG A 14 -22.64 -13.42 -5.12
CA ARG A 14 -22.57 -14.39 -6.21
C ARG A 14 -21.15 -14.45 -6.80
N GLN A 15 -20.48 -13.30 -6.92
CA GLN A 15 -19.10 -13.27 -7.39
C GLN A 15 -18.17 -14.02 -6.46
N THR A 16 -18.37 -13.90 -5.15
CA THR A 16 -17.58 -14.63 -4.17
C THR A 16 -17.77 -16.13 -4.30
N GLU A 17 -18.98 -16.58 -4.57
CA GLU A 17 -19.32 -18.00 -4.68
C GLU A 17 -18.96 -18.59 -6.06
N THR A 18 -19.16 -17.83 -7.13
CA THR A 18 -19.10 -18.37 -8.49
C THR A 18 -18.25 -17.57 -9.48
N HIS A 19 -17.95 -16.31 -9.17
CA HIS A 19 -17.29 -15.40 -10.12
C HIS A 19 -15.96 -14.85 -9.62
N ALA A 20 -15.57 -15.16 -8.37
CA ALA A 20 -14.26 -14.75 -7.88
C ALA A 20 -13.18 -15.49 -8.69
N SER A 21 -12.27 -14.72 -9.30
CA SER A 21 -11.18 -15.32 -10.07
C SER A 21 -10.16 -15.99 -9.15
N TRP A 22 -9.89 -15.36 -8.00
CA TRP A 22 -8.99 -15.91 -6.99
C TRP A 22 -9.22 -15.19 -5.67
N SER A 23 -8.76 -15.79 -4.60
CA SER A 23 -8.75 -15.15 -3.29
C SER A 23 -7.54 -15.60 -2.49
N VAL A 24 -7.06 -14.72 -1.61
CA VAL A 24 -5.98 -15.03 -0.66
C VAL A 24 -6.42 -14.62 0.73
N ASN A 25 -5.95 -15.38 1.72
CA ASN A 25 -6.34 -15.14 3.12
C ASN A 25 -5.14 -15.03 4.05
N ARG A 26 -3.95 -14.85 3.51
CA ARG A 26 -2.72 -14.68 4.30
C ARG A 26 -2.11 -13.33 4.04
N ASN A 27 -1.54 -12.73 5.07
CA ASN A 27 -0.82 -11.45 5.00
C ASN A 27 -1.68 -10.31 4.47
N ILE A 28 -2.95 -10.32 4.82
CA ILE A 28 -3.89 -9.29 4.40
C ILE A 28 -3.78 -8.11 5.37
N PRO A 29 -3.65 -6.88 4.87
CA PRO A 29 -3.65 -5.70 5.72
C PRO A 29 -5.00 -5.52 6.41
N GLU A 30 -4.97 -5.00 7.63
CA GLU A 30 -6.20 -4.67 8.35
C GLU A 30 -6.76 -3.32 7.91
N ILE A 31 -5.90 -2.35 7.68
CA ILE A 31 -6.29 -0.97 7.40
C ILE A 31 -5.84 -0.49 6.02
N PRO A 32 -4.56 -0.63 5.64
CA PRO A 32 -4.12 -0.10 4.35
C PRO A 32 -4.84 -0.74 3.17
N SER A 33 -5.15 0.09 2.19
CA SER A 33 -5.71 -0.36 0.93
C SER A 33 -4.63 -1.00 0.06
N PRO A 34 -5.00 -1.97 -0.80
CA PRO A 34 -4.04 -2.48 -1.78
C PRO A 34 -3.73 -1.43 -2.84
N LEU A 35 -2.55 -1.54 -3.42
CA LEU A 35 -2.13 -0.71 -4.54
C LEU A 35 -1.90 -1.60 -5.76
N LEU A 36 -2.60 -1.31 -6.84
CA LEU A 36 -2.40 -2.00 -8.11
C LEU A 36 -1.54 -1.13 -9.03
N HIS A 37 -0.43 -1.71 -9.50
CA HIS A 37 0.38 -1.06 -10.50
C HIS A 37 1.02 -2.12 -11.40
N ASP A 38 0.81 -1.95 -12.70
CA ASP A 38 1.42 -2.78 -13.75
C ASP A 38 1.24 -4.29 -13.49
N GLY A 39 -0.01 -4.67 -13.18
CA GLY A 39 -0.37 -6.06 -12.97
C GLY A 39 0.07 -6.65 -11.62
N ILE A 40 0.61 -5.83 -10.74
CA ILE A 40 1.06 -6.26 -9.42
C ILE A 40 0.25 -5.54 -8.35
N ILE A 41 -0.26 -6.31 -7.39
CA ILE A 41 -0.96 -5.76 -6.23
C ILE A 41 0.03 -5.76 -5.06
N TYR A 42 0.23 -4.60 -4.47
CA TYR A 42 1.12 -4.42 -3.32
C TYR A 42 0.29 -4.27 -2.06
N LEU A 43 0.63 -5.04 -1.05
CA LEU A 43 -0.04 -5.07 0.25
C LEU A 43 0.99 -4.82 1.34
N ILE A 44 0.75 -3.84 2.19
CA ILE A 44 1.59 -3.59 3.37
C ILE A 44 0.76 -3.86 4.62
N ARG A 45 1.30 -4.62 5.55
CA ARG A 45 0.61 -4.92 6.80
C ARG A 45 1.48 -4.57 8.01
N ALA A 46 0.87 -4.63 9.18
CA ALA A 46 1.55 -4.42 10.44
C ALA A 46 2.80 -5.32 10.54
N GLY A 47 3.85 -4.79 11.14
CA GLY A 47 5.15 -5.43 11.19
C GLY A 47 6.04 -5.10 10.00
N GLY A 48 5.55 -4.27 9.06
CA GLY A 48 6.33 -3.84 7.91
C GLY A 48 6.48 -4.90 6.82
N VAL A 49 5.53 -5.83 6.73
CA VAL A 49 5.60 -6.89 5.72
C VAL A 49 4.93 -6.41 4.43
N LEU A 50 5.73 -6.30 3.38
CA LEU A 50 5.26 -5.96 2.04
C LEU A 50 5.13 -7.23 1.22
N ALA A 51 3.97 -7.43 0.63
CA ALA A 51 3.72 -8.52 -0.31
C ALA A 51 3.39 -7.96 -1.68
N ALA A 52 4.02 -8.49 -2.71
CA ALA A 52 3.68 -8.23 -4.10
C ALA A 52 3.00 -9.48 -4.65
N THR A 53 1.82 -9.31 -5.21
CA THR A 53 0.96 -10.40 -5.63
C THR A 53 0.57 -10.17 -7.09
N ASP A 54 0.59 -11.24 -7.87
CA ASP A 54 0.17 -11.18 -9.27
C ASP A 54 -1.34 -10.91 -9.31
N ALA A 55 -1.74 -9.83 -9.97
CA ALA A 55 -3.15 -9.42 -10.03
C ALA A 55 -3.99 -10.41 -10.83
N GLN A 56 -3.39 -11.19 -11.71
CA GLN A 56 -4.13 -12.10 -12.57
C GLN A 56 -4.52 -13.39 -11.86
N ASN A 57 -3.67 -13.91 -11.00
CA ASN A 57 -3.90 -15.22 -10.38
C ASN A 57 -3.78 -15.26 -8.86
N GLY A 58 -3.39 -14.15 -8.22
CA GLY A 58 -3.24 -14.10 -6.77
C GLY A 58 -1.99 -14.73 -6.22
N GLU A 59 -1.08 -15.18 -7.08
CA GLU A 59 0.18 -15.78 -6.62
C GLU A 59 1.11 -14.73 -6.04
N VAL A 60 1.78 -15.09 -4.95
CA VAL A 60 2.75 -14.20 -4.31
C VAL A 60 4.02 -14.15 -5.16
N ILE A 61 4.37 -12.93 -5.60
CA ILE A 61 5.60 -12.69 -6.35
C ILE A 61 6.78 -12.60 -5.38
N TYR A 62 6.61 -11.77 -4.35
CA TYR A 62 7.56 -11.72 -3.24
C TYR A 62 6.85 -11.26 -1.96
N ARG A 63 7.47 -11.56 -0.84
CA ARG A 63 7.05 -11.08 0.47
C ARG A 63 8.30 -10.81 1.29
N ASN A 64 8.45 -9.57 1.71
CA ASN A 64 9.61 -9.15 2.45
C ASN A 64 9.22 -8.29 3.64
N ARG A 65 9.91 -8.51 4.74
CA ARG A 65 9.80 -7.63 5.89
C ARG A 65 10.73 -6.44 5.69
N ILE A 66 10.19 -5.24 5.86
CA ILE A 66 10.97 -4.01 5.84
C ILE A 66 11.16 -3.62 7.30
N SER A 67 12.37 -3.85 7.83
CA SER A 67 12.61 -3.71 9.26
C SER A 67 12.38 -2.29 9.78
N SER A 68 12.65 -1.28 8.96
CA SER A 68 12.41 0.12 9.31
C SER A 68 10.92 0.45 9.49
N LEU A 69 10.03 -0.36 8.93
CA LEU A 69 8.58 -0.18 9.02
C LEU A 69 7.94 -1.09 10.08
N GLY A 70 8.73 -1.66 10.97
CA GLY A 70 8.19 -2.51 12.05
C GLY A 70 7.17 -1.76 12.88
N GLY A 71 6.14 -2.48 13.34
CA GLY A 71 5.04 -1.87 14.08
C GLY A 71 3.80 -1.69 13.23
N GLN A 72 3.03 -0.64 13.50
CA GLN A 72 1.75 -0.39 12.82
C GLN A 72 1.97 0.30 11.47
N CYS A 73 1.17 -0.11 10.49
CA CYS A 73 1.10 0.56 9.19
C CYS A 73 -0.37 0.79 8.88
N THR A 74 -0.82 2.03 9.01
CA THR A 74 -2.20 2.41 8.71
C THR A 74 -2.32 3.13 7.38
N ALA A 75 -1.26 3.80 6.94
CA ALA A 75 -1.22 4.47 5.64
C ALA A 75 -1.17 3.44 4.51
N SER A 76 -1.93 3.70 3.45
CA SER A 76 -1.91 2.87 2.25
C SER A 76 -0.65 3.17 1.43
N PRO A 77 -0.09 2.17 0.73
CA PRO A 77 1.02 2.45 -0.18
C PRO A 77 0.58 3.36 -1.32
N VAL A 78 1.49 4.21 -1.78
CA VAL A 78 1.25 5.05 -2.94
C VAL A 78 2.39 4.86 -3.95
N TYR A 79 2.06 5.07 -5.21
CA TYR A 79 3.01 4.92 -6.31
C TYR A 79 3.33 6.27 -6.93
N ALA A 80 4.61 6.49 -7.22
CA ALA A 80 5.06 7.62 -8.03
C ALA A 80 6.41 7.29 -8.68
N ASN A 81 6.51 7.53 -9.98
CA ASN A 81 7.77 7.46 -10.73
C ASN A 81 8.57 6.17 -10.52
N GLY A 82 7.89 5.03 -10.59
CA GLY A 82 8.54 3.74 -10.46
C GLY A 82 8.81 3.29 -9.03
N HIS A 83 8.32 4.02 -8.04
CA HIS A 83 8.57 3.71 -6.64
C HIS A 83 7.28 3.65 -5.85
N LEU A 84 7.30 2.80 -4.83
CA LEU A 84 6.28 2.75 -3.79
C LEU A 84 6.76 3.57 -2.60
N TYR A 85 5.84 4.29 -1.99
CA TYR A 85 6.07 5.03 -0.76
C TYR A 85 5.23 4.42 0.33
N LEU A 86 5.88 3.89 1.35
CA LEU A 86 5.28 3.17 2.45
C LEU A 86 5.57 3.93 3.73
N VAL A 87 4.53 4.16 4.54
CA VAL A 87 4.67 4.96 5.76
C VAL A 87 4.23 4.12 6.95
N ALA A 88 5.13 3.97 7.90
CA ALA A 88 4.80 3.34 9.19
C ALA A 88 4.25 4.38 10.15
N SER A 89 3.38 3.95 11.07
CA SER A 89 2.72 4.85 12.02
C SER A 89 3.70 5.59 12.92
N HIS A 90 4.87 5.02 13.19
CA HIS A 90 5.90 5.70 13.98
C HIS A 90 6.69 6.74 13.19
N GLY A 91 6.35 6.96 11.91
CA GLY A 91 6.89 8.07 11.13
C GLY A 91 8.05 7.75 10.23
N VAL A 92 8.31 6.47 9.96
CA VAL A 92 9.34 6.08 9.00
C VAL A 92 8.70 5.87 7.63
N ILE A 93 9.32 6.42 6.60
CA ILE A 93 8.95 6.20 5.21
C ILE A 93 9.96 5.26 4.59
N SER A 94 9.48 4.25 3.88
CA SER A 94 10.33 3.41 3.04
C SER A 94 9.96 3.61 1.58
N VAL A 95 10.97 3.78 0.73
CA VAL A 95 10.81 3.90 -0.72
C VAL A 95 11.30 2.59 -1.34
N VAL A 96 10.41 1.92 -2.05
CA VAL A 96 10.67 0.59 -2.62
C VAL A 96 10.45 0.66 -4.13
N ALA A 97 11.35 0.06 -4.89
CA ALA A 97 11.17 -0.03 -6.34
C ALA A 97 9.98 -0.90 -6.70
N THR A 98 9.21 -0.51 -7.72
CA THR A 98 8.18 -1.39 -8.25
C THR A 98 8.82 -2.52 -9.05
N GLY A 99 8.09 -3.63 -9.22
CA GLY A 99 8.53 -4.75 -10.02
C GLY A 99 8.46 -6.07 -9.27
N ARG A 100 9.01 -7.09 -9.90
CA ARG A 100 8.87 -8.46 -9.40
C ARG A 100 9.93 -8.86 -8.38
N GLN A 101 10.90 -8.00 -8.15
CA GLN A 101 11.95 -8.23 -7.14
C GLN A 101 11.90 -7.13 -6.10
N PHE A 102 11.97 -7.53 -4.83
CA PHE A 102 12.00 -6.57 -3.74
C PHE A 102 13.32 -5.80 -3.75
N ARG A 103 13.23 -4.47 -3.69
CA ARG A 103 14.40 -3.61 -3.54
C ARG A 103 14.01 -2.33 -2.82
N GLU A 104 14.48 -2.18 -1.60
CA GLU A 104 14.34 -0.93 -0.87
C GLU A 104 15.37 0.07 -1.37
N ILE A 105 14.91 1.24 -1.80
CA ILE A 105 15.78 2.29 -2.34
C ILE A 105 16.30 3.18 -1.22
N HIS A 106 15.39 3.53 -0.28
CA HIS A 106 15.70 4.52 0.72
C HIS A 106 14.70 4.44 1.86
N SER A 107 15.11 4.91 3.04
CA SER A 107 14.19 5.09 4.16
C SER A 107 14.47 6.42 4.86
N TYR A 108 13.42 7.02 5.37
CA TYR A 108 13.45 8.30 6.06
C TYR A 108 12.69 8.20 7.37
N ASP A 109 13.24 8.82 8.40
CA ASP A 109 12.52 9.01 9.66
C ASP A 109 12.02 10.46 9.71
N LEU A 110 10.69 10.61 9.77
CA LEU A 110 10.06 11.94 9.86
C LEU A 110 10.19 12.56 11.25
N GLY A 111 10.51 11.75 12.26
CA GLY A 111 10.59 12.22 13.64
C GLY A 111 9.25 12.42 14.31
N GLU A 112 8.16 12.13 13.64
CA GLU A 112 6.80 12.26 14.17
C GLU A 112 5.92 11.15 13.64
N GLU A 113 4.91 10.78 14.39
CA GLU A 113 3.94 9.78 13.96
C GLU A 113 3.17 10.26 12.73
N SER A 114 2.83 9.31 11.87
CA SER A 114 2.03 9.56 10.67
C SER A 114 1.10 8.37 10.42
N GLU A 115 -0.20 8.66 10.41
CA GLU A 115 -1.24 7.63 10.26
C GLU A 115 -1.94 7.70 8.90
N THR A 116 -1.58 8.66 8.07
CA THR A 116 -2.33 8.95 6.86
C THR A 116 -1.54 8.62 5.60
N THR A 117 -2.28 8.29 4.56
CA THR A 117 -1.71 8.01 3.24
C THR A 117 -1.18 9.32 2.63
N PRO A 118 0.05 9.30 2.11
CA PRO A 118 0.59 10.47 1.43
C PRO A 118 -0.22 10.89 0.21
N ALA A 119 -0.22 12.18 -0.06
CA ALA A 119 -0.74 12.73 -1.30
C ALA A 119 0.41 12.95 -2.27
N ILE A 120 0.17 12.71 -3.55
CA ILE A 120 1.20 12.79 -4.58
C ILE A 120 0.75 13.71 -5.70
N ASP A 121 1.66 14.57 -6.13
CA ASP A 121 1.59 15.35 -7.35
C ASP A 121 2.81 14.99 -8.20
N ARG A 122 2.93 15.58 -9.38
CA ARG A 122 3.98 15.24 -10.37
C ARG A 122 5.39 15.20 -9.80
N ASN A 123 5.74 16.16 -8.97
CA ASN A 123 7.10 16.32 -8.46
C ASN A 123 7.14 16.40 -6.94
N SER A 124 6.03 16.15 -6.27
CA SER A 124 5.93 16.37 -4.84
C SER A 124 5.17 15.27 -4.15
N ILE A 125 5.58 14.99 -2.93
CA ILE A 125 4.86 14.11 -2.01
C ILE A 125 4.54 14.93 -0.78
N TYR A 126 3.28 14.85 -0.35
CA TYR A 126 2.81 15.57 0.82
C TYR A 126 2.45 14.56 1.88
N ILE A 127 3.04 14.68 3.04
CA ILE A 127 2.83 13.75 4.15
C ILE A 127 2.35 14.53 5.36
N ARG A 128 1.22 14.09 5.90
CA ARG A 128 0.70 14.63 7.13
C ARG A 128 1.23 13.83 8.30
N THR A 129 1.93 14.51 9.20
CA THR A 129 2.35 13.94 10.47
C THR A 129 1.42 14.43 11.58
N GLN A 130 1.69 14.02 12.81
CA GLN A 130 0.89 14.43 13.95
C GLN A 130 0.82 15.94 14.09
N LYS A 131 1.91 16.64 13.80
CA LYS A 131 2.03 18.09 14.03
C LYS A 131 2.25 18.90 12.77
N HIS A 132 2.56 18.28 11.65
CA HIS A 132 2.97 19.00 10.44
C HIS A 132 2.33 18.43 9.18
N LEU A 133 2.28 19.25 8.15
CA LEU A 133 2.10 18.82 6.77
C LEU A 133 3.42 19.12 6.06
N ILE A 134 4.07 18.09 5.54
CA ILE A 134 5.42 18.18 4.99
C ILE A 134 5.37 17.92 3.49
N SER A 135 6.05 18.77 2.73
CA SER A 135 6.19 18.57 1.29
C SER A 135 7.63 18.19 0.95
N PHE A 136 7.76 17.09 0.23
CA PHE A 136 9.04 16.67 -0.34
C PHE A 136 8.95 16.84 -1.85
N ARG A 137 9.88 17.59 -2.42
CA ARG A 137 9.94 17.84 -3.86
C ARG A 137 11.19 17.22 -4.45
N LYS A 138 11.03 16.72 -5.67
CA LYS A 138 12.17 16.24 -6.42
C LYS A 138 13.05 17.45 -6.76
N SER A 139 14.31 17.38 -6.42
CA SER A 139 15.28 18.41 -6.82
C SER A 139 15.49 18.35 -8.34
N LYS A 140 15.66 19.49 -8.92
CA LYS A 140 15.92 19.59 -10.37
C LYS A 140 17.28 19.07 -10.73
#